data_958f9af876816ded1342ab32b2322f8f
#
_entry.id   958f9af876816ded1342ab32b2322f8f
#
_cell.length_a   1.000
_cell.length_b   1.000
_cell.length_c   1.000
_cell.angle_alpha   90.00
_cell.angle_beta   90.00
_cell.angle_gamma   90.00
#
_symmetry.space_group_name_H-M   'P 1'
#
loop_
_entity.id
_entity.type
_entity.pdbx_description
1 polymer ?
#
loop_
_entity_poly.entity_id
_entity_poly.type
_entity_poly.pdbx_seq_one_letter_code
_entity_poly.pdbx_strand_id
1 'polypeptide(L)'
;TKHADEMINLSKEKNLKLAVCFQNRFNPPIQELRKKIEEGAFGRLYYGVATIRWNRNKKYYKQANWRGTWQQDGGALMNQCTHNIDLLQWMLGGEIEEVYGVIKNFNHPYIEAEDFGGAIVKFKDGKMGIIEGTTIIYPKNLHEKLGIFGEKGTVIIGGLAVNRIEEWRFESEEGHPFMNLP
;
A
#
# COMPACT_ATOMS: atom_id res chain seq x y z
N THR A 1 16.11 4.33 11.61
CA THR A 1 16.08 4.35 13.09
C THR A 1 17.37 3.76 13.64
N LYS A 2 17.75 4.13 14.89
CA LYS A 2 18.99 3.64 15.52
C LYS A 2 19.12 2.11 15.44
N HIS A 3 18.08 1.36 15.80
CA HIS A 3 18.09 -0.10 15.72
C HIS A 3 18.21 -0.64 14.29
N ALA A 4 17.57 0.00 13.31
CA ALA A 4 17.72 -0.40 11.91
C ALA A 4 19.17 -0.18 11.44
N ASP A 5 19.78 0.95 11.81
CA ASP A 5 21.17 1.26 11.47
C ASP A 5 22.13 0.27 12.12
N GLU A 6 21.91 -0.11 13.38
CA GLU A 6 22.67 -1.14 14.08
C GLU A 6 22.58 -2.51 13.38
N MET A 7 21.35 -2.94 12.97
CA MET A 7 21.17 -4.18 12.21
C MET A 7 21.87 -4.14 10.86
N ILE A 8 21.77 -3.04 10.13
CA ILE A 8 22.43 -2.86 8.83
C ILE A 8 23.96 -2.92 9.00
N ASN A 9 24.50 -2.23 9.98
CA ASN A 9 25.94 -2.21 10.23
C ASN A 9 26.46 -3.59 10.65
N LEU A 10 25.75 -4.27 11.55
CA LEU A 10 26.10 -5.62 12.00
C LEU A 10 26.05 -6.64 10.85
N SER A 11 25.05 -6.54 9.97
CA SER A 11 24.94 -7.41 8.81
C SER A 11 26.13 -7.25 7.86
N LYS A 12 26.59 -6.00 7.64
CA LYS A 12 27.78 -5.72 6.84
C LYS A 12 29.05 -6.22 7.51
N GLU A 13 29.22 -5.96 8.81
CA GLU A 13 30.39 -6.41 9.58
C GLU A 13 30.54 -7.94 9.56
N LYS A 14 29.43 -8.65 9.72
CA LYS A 14 29.41 -10.13 9.75
C LYS A 14 29.25 -10.77 8.37
N ASN A 15 29.21 -9.99 7.30
CA ASN A 15 28.96 -10.46 5.93
C ASN A 15 27.68 -11.32 5.83
N LEU A 16 26.61 -10.89 6.51
CA LEU A 16 25.30 -11.56 6.52
C LEU A 16 24.30 -10.80 5.64
N LYS A 17 23.34 -11.52 5.07
CA LYS A 17 22.25 -10.91 4.31
C LYS A 17 21.15 -10.44 5.27
N LEU A 18 20.80 -9.18 5.19
CA LEU A 18 19.63 -8.58 5.86
C LEU A 18 18.64 -8.15 4.77
N ALA A 19 17.39 -8.58 4.89
CA ALA A 19 16.34 -8.22 3.93
C ALA A 19 15.03 -7.89 4.66
N VAL A 20 14.27 -6.97 4.08
CA VAL A 20 12.88 -6.68 4.46
C VAL A 20 11.99 -7.13 3.31
N CYS A 21 10.97 -7.94 3.62
CA CYS A 21 10.07 -8.47 2.61
C CYS A 21 8.72 -7.75 2.64
N PHE A 22 8.39 -7.06 1.55
CA PHE A 22 7.03 -6.60 1.27
C PHE A 22 6.35 -7.66 0.38
N GLN A 23 5.73 -8.66 1.01
CA GLN A 23 5.23 -9.85 0.31
C GLN A 23 4.19 -9.54 -0.78
N ASN A 24 3.39 -8.48 -0.64
CA ASN A 24 2.41 -8.09 -1.64
C ASN A 24 3.02 -7.75 -3.00
N ARG A 25 4.30 -7.36 -3.05
CA ARG A 25 5.03 -7.16 -4.30
C ARG A 25 5.12 -8.43 -5.15
N PHE A 26 5.04 -9.61 -4.53
CA PHE A 26 5.17 -10.92 -5.20
C PHE A 26 3.81 -11.53 -5.60
N ASN A 27 2.70 -10.87 -5.34
CA ASN A 27 1.40 -11.32 -5.83
C ASN A 27 1.38 -11.29 -7.36
N PRO A 28 0.91 -12.35 -8.04
CA PRO A 28 0.91 -12.43 -9.49
C PRO A 28 0.29 -11.21 -10.20
N PRO A 29 -0.88 -10.68 -9.81
CA PRO A 29 -1.43 -9.47 -10.43
C PRO A 29 -0.53 -8.24 -10.27
N ILE A 30 0.16 -8.13 -9.14
CA ILE A 30 1.10 -7.04 -8.86
C ILE A 30 2.35 -7.14 -9.74
N GLN A 31 2.86 -8.35 -9.96
CA GLN A 31 3.99 -8.59 -10.86
C GLN A 31 3.62 -8.27 -12.31
N GLU A 32 2.44 -8.68 -12.77
CA GLU A 32 1.95 -8.35 -14.12
C GLU A 32 1.79 -6.83 -14.31
N LEU A 33 1.20 -6.14 -13.32
CA LEU A 33 1.10 -4.68 -13.34
C LEU A 33 2.47 -4.02 -13.43
N ARG A 34 3.43 -4.49 -12.62
CA ARG A 34 4.80 -3.96 -12.63
C ARG A 34 5.46 -4.13 -13.99
N LYS A 35 5.32 -5.29 -14.60
CA LYS A 35 5.81 -5.57 -15.94
C LYS A 35 5.23 -4.61 -16.98
N LYS A 36 3.91 -4.35 -16.97
CA LYS A 36 3.27 -3.38 -17.88
C LYS A 36 3.80 -1.95 -17.70
N ILE A 37 4.12 -1.56 -16.47
CA ILE A 37 4.74 -0.25 -16.20
C ILE A 37 6.15 -0.20 -16.79
N GLU A 38 6.96 -1.24 -16.60
CA GLU A 38 8.33 -1.33 -17.10
C GLU A 38 8.39 -1.39 -18.64
N GLU A 39 7.40 -2.01 -19.27
CA GLU A 39 7.21 -2.03 -20.73
C GLU A 39 6.73 -0.67 -21.30
N GLY A 40 6.37 0.29 -20.43
CA GLY A 40 5.86 1.60 -20.85
C GLY A 40 4.41 1.57 -21.39
N ALA A 41 3.66 0.48 -21.14
CA ALA A 41 2.31 0.30 -21.67
C ALA A 41 1.30 1.38 -21.22
N PHE A 42 1.54 2.01 -20.08
CA PHE A 42 0.71 3.12 -19.58
C PHE A 42 0.92 4.46 -20.32
N GLY A 43 1.97 4.60 -21.15
CA GLY A 43 2.43 5.91 -21.56
C GLY A 43 2.89 6.73 -20.35
N ARG A 44 2.52 8.01 -20.28
CA ARG A 44 2.80 8.82 -19.11
C ARG A 44 1.89 8.42 -17.95
N LEU A 45 2.48 8.03 -16.82
CA LEU A 45 1.73 7.79 -15.58
C LEU A 45 1.22 9.13 -15.01
N TYR A 46 -0.04 9.18 -14.62
CA TYR A 46 -0.66 10.35 -14.04
C TYR A 46 -0.74 10.26 -12.52
N TYR A 47 -1.40 9.24 -12.02
CA TYR A 47 -1.57 9.04 -10.59
C TYR A 47 -1.85 7.59 -10.23
N GLY A 48 -1.79 7.32 -8.94
CA GLY A 48 -2.22 6.04 -8.37
C GLY A 48 -3.02 6.23 -7.10
N VAL A 49 -3.80 5.20 -6.74
CA VAL A 49 -4.64 5.18 -5.53
C VAL A 49 -4.39 3.89 -4.77
N ALA A 50 -4.11 4.02 -3.48
CA ALA A 50 -4.03 2.90 -2.54
C ALA A 50 -5.14 3.03 -1.51
N THR A 51 -6.02 2.03 -1.42
CA THR A 51 -7.15 2.03 -0.49
C THR A 51 -7.14 0.76 0.33
N ILE A 52 -7.19 0.91 1.67
CA ILE A 52 -7.28 -0.19 2.62
C ILE A 52 -8.48 0.05 3.53
N ARG A 53 -9.50 -0.79 3.41
CA ARG A 53 -10.74 -0.71 4.18
C ARG A 53 -10.93 -1.97 4.98
N TRP A 54 -10.29 -2.02 6.14
CA TRP A 54 -10.26 -3.18 7.00
C TRP A 54 -11.01 -2.97 8.32
N ASN A 55 -11.29 -4.09 8.98
CA ASN A 55 -11.80 -4.13 10.35
C ASN A 55 -10.71 -4.64 11.28
N ARG A 56 -10.47 -3.92 12.35
CA ARG A 56 -9.71 -4.39 13.51
C ARG A 56 -10.48 -4.02 14.75
N ASN A 57 -10.93 -5.01 15.46
CA ASN A 57 -11.74 -4.82 16.67
C ASN A 57 -10.87 -4.82 17.95
N LYS A 58 -11.50 -4.58 19.09
CA LYS A 58 -10.82 -4.56 20.40
C LYS A 58 -10.06 -5.86 20.71
N LYS A 59 -10.57 -7.01 20.24
CA LYS A 59 -9.91 -8.32 20.44
C LYS A 59 -8.56 -8.36 19.70
N TYR A 60 -8.49 -7.80 18.49
CA TYR A 60 -7.25 -7.69 17.72
C TYR A 60 -6.21 -6.86 18.46
N TYR A 61 -6.57 -5.67 18.92
CA TYR A 61 -5.63 -4.79 19.63
C TYR A 61 -5.16 -5.37 20.98
N LYS A 62 -5.98 -6.15 21.64
CA LYS A 62 -5.61 -6.83 22.89
C LYS A 62 -4.67 -8.03 22.73
N GLN A 63 -4.35 -8.48 21.52
CA GLN A 63 -3.47 -9.61 21.30
C GLN A 63 -2.00 -9.35 21.68
N ALA A 64 -1.58 -8.07 21.65
CA ALA A 64 -0.22 -7.68 22.04
C ALA A 64 -0.20 -6.20 22.48
N ASN A 65 0.60 -5.92 23.50
CA ASN A 65 0.66 -4.60 24.11
C ASN A 65 1.23 -3.49 23.20
N TRP A 66 1.95 -3.86 22.15
CA TRP A 66 2.50 -2.90 21.19
C TRP A 66 1.47 -2.39 20.19
N ARG A 67 0.36 -3.13 19.98
CA ARG A 67 -0.65 -2.77 18.99
C ARG A 67 -1.38 -1.49 19.36
N GLY A 68 -1.53 -0.60 18.40
CA GLY A 68 -2.18 0.69 18.55
C GLY A 68 -1.36 1.74 19.31
N THR A 69 -0.08 1.49 19.58
CA THR A 69 0.83 2.47 20.17
C THR A 69 1.58 3.27 19.11
N TRP A 70 1.82 4.54 19.32
CA TRP A 70 2.65 5.34 18.41
C TRP A 70 4.08 4.82 18.30
N GLN A 71 4.62 4.40 19.42
CA GLN A 71 6.03 4.02 19.50
C GLN A 71 6.37 2.75 18.70
N GLN A 72 5.48 1.77 18.67
CA GLN A 72 5.79 0.45 18.13
C GLN A 72 4.92 0.04 16.94
N ASP A 73 3.67 0.49 16.88
CA ASP A 73 2.69 0.13 15.85
C ASP A 73 2.55 1.23 14.79
N GLY A 74 2.44 2.48 15.24
CA GLY A 74 2.30 3.65 14.38
C GLY A 74 0.93 3.81 13.73
N GLY A 75 -0.10 3.10 14.17
CA GLY A 75 -1.48 3.23 13.73
C GLY A 75 -1.85 2.45 12.47
N ALA A 76 -3.03 2.77 11.92
CA ALA A 76 -3.58 2.09 10.76
C ALA A 76 -2.68 2.24 9.52
N LEU A 77 -2.16 3.44 9.27
CA LEU A 77 -1.32 3.71 8.10
C LEU A 77 0.00 2.96 8.16
N MET A 78 0.71 3.00 9.29
CA MET A 78 2.01 2.36 9.43
C MET A 78 1.95 0.84 9.53
N ASN A 79 0.91 0.29 10.16
CA ASN A 79 0.76 -1.15 10.32
C ASN A 79 0.00 -1.78 9.14
N GLN A 80 -1.30 -1.50 9.04
CA GLN A 80 -2.17 -2.21 8.09
C GLN A 80 -1.97 -1.75 6.65
N CYS A 81 -1.68 -0.47 6.44
CA CYS A 81 -1.60 0.12 5.11
C CYS A 81 -0.19 0.17 4.52
N THR A 82 0.84 -0.18 5.29
CA THR A 82 2.24 -0.08 4.87
C THR A 82 2.52 -0.82 3.56
N HIS A 83 1.91 -1.99 3.35
CA HIS A 83 2.09 -2.76 2.11
C HIS A 83 1.53 -2.05 0.88
N ASN A 84 0.38 -1.39 1.01
CA ASN A 84 -0.24 -0.69 -0.11
C ASN A 84 0.42 0.67 -0.38
N ILE A 85 0.92 1.32 0.67
CA ILE A 85 1.75 2.53 0.54
C ILE A 85 3.05 2.19 -0.19
N ASP A 86 3.69 1.09 0.17
CA ASP A 86 4.87 0.57 -0.51
C ASP A 86 4.58 0.24 -1.99
N LEU A 87 3.48 -0.45 -2.27
CA LEU A 87 3.08 -0.77 -3.64
C LEU A 87 2.82 0.49 -4.47
N LEU A 88 2.12 1.48 -3.90
CA LEU A 88 1.83 2.73 -4.60
C LEU A 88 3.11 3.45 -5.00
N GLN A 89 4.05 3.61 -4.05
CA GLN A 89 5.34 4.23 -4.32
C GLN A 89 6.17 3.43 -5.31
N TRP A 90 6.19 2.11 -5.18
CA TRP A 90 6.94 1.23 -6.07
C TRP A 90 6.43 1.27 -7.51
N MET A 91 5.10 1.32 -7.70
CA MET A 91 4.49 1.38 -9.04
C MET A 91 4.67 2.76 -9.69
N LEU A 92 4.44 3.83 -8.95
CA LEU A 92 4.60 5.18 -9.49
C LEU A 92 6.08 5.53 -9.70
N GLY A 93 6.98 4.99 -8.85
CA GLY A 93 8.39 5.34 -8.87
C GLY A 93 8.62 6.84 -8.62
N GLY A 94 9.88 7.26 -8.67
CA GLY A 94 10.23 8.65 -8.52
C GLY A 94 10.41 9.10 -7.07
N GLU A 95 10.80 10.36 -6.92
CA GLU A 95 11.06 11.01 -5.64
C GLU A 95 9.81 11.78 -5.16
N ILE A 96 9.43 11.57 -3.90
CA ILE A 96 8.32 12.30 -3.27
C ILE A 96 8.77 13.73 -2.97
N GLU A 97 7.98 14.70 -3.40
CA GLU A 97 8.20 16.13 -3.16
C GLU A 97 7.45 16.59 -1.92
N GLU A 98 6.17 16.22 -1.81
CA GLU A 98 5.27 16.73 -0.77
C GLU A 98 4.23 15.69 -0.39
N VAL A 99 3.84 15.68 0.88
CA VAL A 99 2.73 14.87 1.39
C VAL A 99 1.80 15.76 2.19
N TYR A 100 0.53 15.76 1.82
CA TYR A 100 -0.54 16.35 2.61
C TYR A 100 -1.45 15.25 3.14
N GLY A 101 -1.57 15.12 4.46
CA GLY A 101 -2.34 14.04 5.07
C GLY A 101 -3.08 14.46 6.32
N VAL A 102 -4.13 13.71 6.62
CA VAL A 102 -4.91 13.83 7.85
C VAL A 102 -5.12 12.46 8.47
N ILE A 103 -5.09 12.41 9.79
CA ILE A 103 -5.35 11.21 10.57
C ILE A 103 -6.40 11.46 11.64
N LYS A 104 -7.12 10.43 12.02
CA LYS A 104 -8.15 10.51 13.06
C LYS A 104 -8.31 9.16 13.75
N ASN A 105 -8.61 9.18 15.03
CA ASN A 105 -9.19 8.04 15.75
C ASN A 105 -10.68 8.27 15.90
N PHE A 106 -11.50 7.47 15.20
CA PHE A 106 -12.95 7.57 15.20
C PHE A 106 -13.62 6.62 16.19
N ASN A 107 -13.10 5.39 16.32
CA ASN A 107 -13.83 4.30 16.97
C ASN A 107 -13.01 3.44 17.92
N HIS A 108 -11.71 3.66 18.03
CA HIS A 108 -10.83 2.87 18.89
C HIS A 108 -10.25 3.68 20.06
N PRO A 109 -11.09 4.13 21.04
CA PRO A 109 -10.60 4.97 22.15
C PRO A 109 -9.62 4.26 23.09
N TYR A 110 -9.35 2.98 22.85
CA TYR A 110 -8.45 2.13 23.61
C TYR A 110 -7.07 1.98 22.96
N ILE A 111 -6.79 2.70 21.88
CA ILE A 111 -5.48 2.80 21.26
C ILE A 111 -5.00 4.26 21.24
N GLU A 112 -3.70 4.46 21.17
CA GLU A 112 -3.08 5.80 21.11
C GLU A 112 -3.10 6.37 19.68
N ALA A 113 -2.86 5.50 18.71
CA ALA A 113 -2.69 5.87 17.31
C ALA A 113 -4.03 6.02 16.56
N GLU A 114 -3.94 6.40 15.30
CA GLU A 114 -5.09 6.56 14.42
C GLU A 114 -5.67 5.21 13.96
N ASP A 115 -6.97 5.22 13.69
CA ASP A 115 -7.70 4.13 13.03
C ASP A 115 -8.19 4.50 11.62
N PHE A 116 -7.95 5.74 11.22
CA PHE A 116 -8.19 6.27 9.89
C PHE A 116 -7.09 7.26 9.51
N GLY A 117 -6.64 7.18 8.25
CA GLY A 117 -5.78 8.18 7.64
C GLY A 117 -5.99 8.30 6.13
N GLY A 118 -5.85 9.51 5.64
CA GLY A 118 -5.86 9.81 4.22
C GLY A 118 -4.76 10.79 3.84
N ALA A 119 -4.15 10.59 2.67
CA ALA A 119 -3.08 11.46 2.20
C ALA A 119 -3.09 11.64 0.68
N ILE A 120 -2.60 12.81 0.24
CA ILE A 120 -2.20 13.10 -1.13
C ILE A 120 -0.68 13.20 -1.14
N VAL A 121 -0.05 12.46 -2.05
CA VAL A 121 1.41 12.42 -2.25
C VAL A 121 1.72 13.05 -3.60
N LYS A 122 2.59 14.03 -3.62
CA LYS A 122 3.06 14.67 -4.84
C LYS A 122 4.50 14.23 -5.14
N PHE A 123 4.74 13.81 -6.36
CA PHE A 123 6.07 13.40 -6.83
C PHE A 123 6.72 14.54 -7.62
N LYS A 124 8.05 14.66 -7.58
CA LYS A 124 8.81 15.70 -8.30
C LYS A 124 8.57 15.73 -9.81
N ASP A 125 8.26 14.60 -10.41
CA ASP A 125 7.95 14.47 -11.84
C ASP A 125 6.47 14.73 -12.18
N GLY A 126 5.69 15.24 -11.22
CA GLY A 126 4.31 15.69 -11.38
C GLY A 126 3.26 14.60 -11.19
N LYS A 127 3.64 13.35 -10.97
CA LYS A 127 2.68 12.29 -10.61
C LYS A 127 2.06 12.53 -9.24
N MET A 128 0.89 11.95 -9.02
CA MET A 128 0.17 12.05 -7.75
C MET A 128 -0.12 10.66 -7.16
N GLY A 129 -0.09 10.56 -5.85
CA GLY A 129 -0.56 9.39 -5.11
C GLY A 129 -1.72 9.76 -4.19
N ILE A 130 -2.72 8.89 -4.07
CA ILE A 130 -3.82 9.05 -3.11
C ILE A 130 -3.80 7.82 -2.21
N ILE A 131 -3.85 8.04 -0.89
CA ILE A 131 -3.86 6.99 0.13
C ILE A 131 -5.10 7.18 0.98
N GLU A 132 -5.86 6.10 1.16
CA GLU A 132 -6.93 5.98 2.14
C GLU A 132 -6.73 4.69 2.93
N GLY A 133 -6.62 4.80 4.24
CA GLY A 133 -6.41 3.64 5.10
C GLY A 133 -7.24 3.69 6.37
N THR A 134 -7.92 2.58 6.69
CA THR A 134 -8.70 2.51 7.90
C THR A 134 -8.87 1.09 8.44
N THR A 135 -9.11 1.00 9.75
CA THR A 135 -9.36 -0.25 10.47
C THR A 135 -10.76 -0.33 11.10
N ILE A 136 -11.65 0.63 10.77
CA ILE A 136 -12.98 0.75 11.41
C ILE A 136 -14.15 0.21 10.57
N ILE A 137 -13.89 -0.47 9.47
CA ILE A 137 -14.97 -0.96 8.59
C ILE A 137 -15.78 -2.06 9.28
N TYR A 138 -17.09 -1.87 9.31
CA TYR A 138 -18.03 -2.81 9.94
C TYR A 138 -18.73 -3.70 8.89
N PRO A 139 -18.96 -4.96 9.18
CA PRO A 139 -18.51 -5.73 10.35
C PRO A 139 -17.18 -6.45 10.17
N LYS A 140 -16.60 -6.44 8.97
CA LYS A 140 -15.39 -7.17 8.57
C LYS A 140 -14.61 -6.41 7.50
N ASN A 141 -13.41 -6.89 7.16
CA ASN A 141 -12.61 -6.35 6.05
C ASN A 141 -13.47 -6.25 4.78
N LEU A 142 -13.39 -5.10 4.11
CA LEU A 142 -14.11 -4.86 2.86
C LEU A 142 -13.21 -5.19 1.66
N HIS A 143 -12.11 -4.50 1.51
CA HIS A 143 -11.12 -4.73 0.45
C HIS A 143 -9.80 -4.01 0.71
N GLU A 144 -8.79 -4.42 -0.03
CA GLU A 144 -7.62 -3.64 -0.39
C GLU A 144 -7.65 -3.36 -1.89
N LYS A 145 -7.24 -2.15 -2.32
CA LYS A 145 -7.15 -1.81 -3.75
C LYS A 145 -5.91 -1.00 -4.06
N LEU A 146 -5.35 -1.27 -5.22
CA LEU A 146 -4.33 -0.47 -5.87
C LEU A 146 -4.81 -0.12 -7.29
N GLY A 147 -5.00 1.16 -7.58
CA GLY A 147 -5.31 1.67 -8.90
C GLY A 147 -4.11 2.43 -9.47
N ILE A 148 -3.77 2.18 -10.74
CA ILE A 148 -2.74 2.91 -11.48
C ILE A 148 -3.34 3.42 -12.78
N PHE A 149 -3.14 4.71 -13.05
CA PHE A 149 -3.77 5.43 -14.14
C PHE A 149 -2.72 6.21 -14.95
N GLY A 150 -2.71 5.97 -16.24
CA GLY A 150 -1.83 6.61 -17.20
C GLY A 150 -2.54 7.03 -18.47
N GLU A 151 -1.78 7.59 -19.38
CA GLU A 151 -2.26 8.11 -20.67
C GLU A 151 -2.92 7.03 -21.55
N LYS A 152 -2.37 5.79 -21.51
CA LYS A 152 -2.76 4.66 -22.37
C LYS A 152 -3.14 3.41 -21.59
N GLY A 153 -3.25 3.50 -20.27
CA GLY A 153 -3.54 2.36 -19.41
C GLY A 153 -4.27 2.72 -18.13
N THR A 154 -5.16 1.82 -17.74
CA THR A 154 -5.86 1.85 -16.45
C THR A 154 -5.89 0.44 -15.89
N VAL A 155 -5.36 0.28 -14.68
CA VAL A 155 -5.39 -1.00 -13.97
C VAL A 155 -5.87 -0.79 -12.54
N ILE A 156 -6.79 -1.65 -12.08
CA ILE A 156 -7.21 -1.75 -10.69
C ILE A 156 -7.02 -3.19 -10.23
N ILE A 157 -6.22 -3.35 -9.21
CA ILE A 157 -6.04 -4.62 -8.51
C ILE A 157 -6.69 -4.50 -7.13
N GLY A 158 -7.54 -5.44 -6.79
CA GLY A 158 -8.33 -5.45 -5.57
C GLY A 158 -8.35 -6.80 -4.87
N GLY A 159 -9.44 -7.08 -4.18
CA GLY A 159 -9.61 -8.25 -3.32
C GLY A 159 -9.30 -7.96 -1.85
N LEU A 160 -9.04 -9.01 -1.07
CA LEU A 160 -8.69 -8.88 0.35
C LEU A 160 -7.19 -8.73 0.60
N ALA A 161 -6.36 -8.90 -0.44
CA ALA A 161 -4.90 -8.88 -0.34
C ALA A 161 -4.24 -8.46 -1.67
N VAL A 162 -4.85 -7.53 -2.42
CA VAL A 162 -4.40 -7.09 -3.76
C VAL A 162 -4.05 -8.26 -4.68
N ASN A 163 -4.92 -9.26 -4.70
CA ASN A 163 -4.71 -10.53 -5.38
C ASN A 163 -5.69 -10.82 -6.53
N ARG A 164 -6.55 -9.83 -6.89
CA ARG A 164 -7.56 -9.93 -7.94
C ARG A 164 -7.46 -8.75 -8.89
N ILE A 165 -7.42 -9.00 -10.20
CA ILE A 165 -7.54 -7.96 -11.22
C ILE A 165 -9.02 -7.60 -11.35
N GLU A 166 -9.36 -6.33 -11.08
CA GLU A 166 -10.72 -5.79 -11.20
C GLU A 166 -10.90 -5.01 -12.51
N GLU A 167 -9.87 -4.24 -12.92
CA GLU A 167 -9.82 -3.53 -14.19
C GLU A 167 -8.45 -3.70 -14.83
N TRP A 168 -8.45 -3.91 -16.16
CA TRP A 168 -7.25 -4.04 -16.97
C TRP A 168 -7.53 -3.52 -18.37
N ARG A 169 -7.12 -2.29 -18.62
CA ARG A 169 -7.40 -1.60 -19.89
C ARG A 169 -6.16 -0.93 -20.42
N PHE A 170 -5.79 -1.25 -21.64
CA PHE A 170 -4.73 -0.61 -22.39
C PHE A 170 -5.20 -0.29 -23.81
N GLU A 171 -4.56 0.70 -24.45
CA GLU A 171 -4.88 1.11 -25.83
C GLU A 171 -4.84 -0.09 -26.81
N SER A 172 -3.96 -1.06 -26.59
CA SER A 172 -3.76 -2.25 -27.42
C SER A 172 -4.44 -3.53 -26.91
N GLU A 173 -4.98 -3.53 -25.70
CA GLU A 173 -5.54 -4.71 -25.04
C GLU A 173 -6.75 -4.33 -24.19
N GLU A 174 -7.89 -4.98 -24.41
CA GLU A 174 -9.02 -4.92 -23.49
C GLU A 174 -9.12 -6.23 -22.70
N GLY A 175 -9.06 -6.10 -21.36
CA GLY A 175 -9.17 -7.21 -20.43
C GLY A 175 -7.85 -7.98 -20.20
N HIS A 176 -7.88 -8.80 -19.19
CA HIS A 176 -6.76 -9.70 -18.82
C HIS A 176 -7.31 -11.12 -18.64
N PRO A 177 -6.56 -12.18 -19.03
CA PRO A 177 -7.03 -13.57 -18.90
C PRO A 177 -7.51 -13.95 -17.49
N PHE A 178 -6.97 -13.31 -16.46
CA PHE A 178 -7.33 -13.54 -15.05
C PHE A 178 -8.35 -12.54 -14.48
N MET A 179 -8.97 -11.69 -15.34
CA MET A 179 -10.12 -10.89 -14.90
C MET A 179 -11.30 -11.81 -14.58
N ASN A 180 -11.90 -11.59 -13.41
CA ASN A 180 -13.07 -12.36 -12.96
C ASN A 180 -12.85 -13.86 -12.67
N LEU A 181 -11.63 -14.32 -12.47
CA LEU A 181 -11.43 -15.62 -11.84
C LEU A 181 -11.90 -15.58 -10.37
N PRO A 182 -12.61 -16.61 -9.91
CA PRO A 182 -13.18 -16.65 -8.55
C PRO A 182 -12.14 -16.64 -7.46
#